data_5247c0e3524a875f5b495a6d5430d479
#
_entry.id   5247c0e3524a875f5b495a6d5430d479
#
_cell.length_a   1.000
_cell.length_b   1.000
_cell.length_c   1.000
_cell.angle_alpha   90.00
_cell.angle_beta   90.00
_cell.angle_gamma   90.00
#
_symmetry.space_group_name_H-M   'P 1'
#
loop_
_entity.id
_entity.type
_entity.pdbx_description
1 polymer ?
#
loop_
_entity_poly.entity_id
_entity_poly.type
_entity_poly.pdbx_seq_one_letter_code
_entity_poly.pdbx_strand_id
1 'polypeptide(L)'
;MRNNKLKDLRAEWKDSRFFFGKNKVIALALGKSAEDEVTEGVHKLSAALRGQCGLLFTNRSKNEVLEWMEEYEEEDYARSGFVTQETITLPEGPMADFPHSIEPHLRQLGMPTALQKGVVTLLKEYTVCKKGQTLTPEQARILKLLDKQLATFKMIPLGVFSKKHGYEKLASEDDVKENIGAQMEVEEDKEIDNT
;
A
#
# COMPACT_ATOMS: atom_id res chain seq x y z
N MET A 1 2.67 0.94 -4.77
CA MET A 1 2.50 2.30 -4.22
C MET A 1 1.13 2.86 -4.56
N ARG A 2 0.56 3.71 -3.72
CA ARG A 2 -0.77 4.34 -3.85
C ARG A 2 -0.62 5.77 -4.40
N ASN A 3 -0.51 5.92 -5.70
CA ASN A 3 -0.14 7.20 -6.34
C ASN A 3 -1.09 8.36 -5.99
N ASN A 4 -2.39 8.10 -5.82
CA ASN A 4 -3.35 9.14 -5.44
C ASN A 4 -3.04 9.68 -4.04
N LYS A 5 -2.86 8.81 -3.06
CA LYS A 5 -2.49 9.17 -1.69
C LYS A 5 -1.17 9.93 -1.63
N LEU A 6 -0.17 9.49 -2.41
CA LEU A 6 1.12 10.18 -2.52
C LEU A 6 1.03 11.56 -3.18
N LYS A 7 0.04 11.80 -4.02
CA LYS A 7 -0.23 13.12 -4.59
C LYS A 7 -0.75 14.07 -3.51
N ASP A 8 -1.68 13.61 -2.71
CA ASP A 8 -2.28 14.40 -1.63
C ASP A 8 -1.24 14.75 -0.58
N LEU A 9 -0.39 13.79 -0.20
CA LEU A 9 0.78 13.99 0.65
C LEU A 9 1.72 15.09 0.15
N ARG A 10 2.05 15.08 -1.15
CA ARG A 10 2.89 16.12 -1.74
C ARG A 10 2.24 17.50 -1.74
N ALA A 11 0.92 17.54 -1.80
CA ALA A 11 0.17 18.79 -1.73
C ALA A 11 0.16 19.37 -0.31
N GLU A 12 0.14 18.53 0.70
CA GLU A 12 0.20 18.92 2.12
C GLU A 12 1.62 19.35 2.52
N TRP A 13 2.64 18.58 2.10
CA TRP A 13 4.05 18.82 2.42
C TRP A 13 4.78 19.60 1.32
N LYS A 14 4.30 20.79 0.97
CA LYS A 14 4.88 21.64 -0.09
C LYS A 14 6.29 22.13 0.20
N ASP A 15 6.64 22.25 1.48
CA ASP A 15 7.96 22.65 1.99
C ASP A 15 8.98 21.51 1.97
N SER A 16 8.54 20.31 1.63
CA SER A 16 9.32 19.06 1.64
C SER A 16 9.28 18.35 0.30
N ARG A 17 10.17 17.39 0.08
CA ARG A 17 10.26 16.66 -1.19
C ARG A 17 10.22 15.15 -0.97
N PHE A 18 9.23 14.49 -1.58
CA PHE A 18 9.13 13.05 -1.62
C PHE A 18 9.72 12.51 -2.92
N PHE A 19 10.66 11.58 -2.81
CA PHE A 19 11.25 10.87 -3.92
C PHE A 19 10.88 9.39 -3.85
N PHE A 20 10.22 8.91 -4.89
CA PHE A 20 9.86 7.52 -5.09
C PHE A 20 10.47 7.05 -6.39
N GLY A 21 11.14 5.91 -6.37
CA GLY A 21 11.79 5.38 -7.56
C GLY A 21 12.41 4.01 -7.30
N LYS A 22 13.24 3.56 -8.23
CA LYS A 22 13.99 2.32 -8.05
C LYS A 22 15.06 2.53 -6.96
N ASN A 23 15.04 1.71 -5.91
CA ASN A 23 15.98 1.80 -4.80
C ASN A 23 17.44 1.81 -5.24
N LYS A 24 17.79 0.98 -6.24
CA LYS A 24 19.16 0.94 -6.82
C LYS A 24 19.60 2.29 -7.40
N VAL A 25 18.67 3.05 -8.00
CA VAL A 25 18.96 4.39 -8.56
C VAL A 25 19.11 5.42 -7.46
N ILE A 26 18.23 5.38 -6.46
CA ILE A 26 18.30 6.27 -5.29
C ILE A 26 19.61 6.01 -4.53
N ALA A 27 19.95 4.74 -4.28
CA ALA A 27 21.19 4.38 -3.59
C ALA A 27 22.45 4.80 -4.37
N LEU A 28 22.41 4.72 -5.71
CA LEU A 28 23.53 5.23 -6.54
C LEU A 28 23.68 6.74 -6.44
N ALA A 29 22.57 7.47 -6.40
CA ALA A 29 22.59 8.93 -6.29
C ALA A 29 23.07 9.43 -4.92
N LEU A 30 22.84 8.67 -3.85
CA LEU A 30 23.29 9.01 -2.49
C LEU A 30 24.71 8.51 -2.17
N GLY A 31 25.18 7.52 -2.92
CA GLY A 31 26.41 6.76 -2.66
C GLY A 31 26.13 5.44 -1.97
N LYS A 32 26.80 4.38 -2.43
CA LYS A 32 26.68 3.01 -1.88
C LYS A 32 27.74 2.69 -0.84
N SER A 33 28.85 3.39 -0.88
CA SER A 33 30.01 3.22 0.01
C SER A 33 30.45 4.55 0.60
N ALA A 34 31.33 4.49 1.59
CA ALA A 34 31.91 5.68 2.19
C ALA A 34 32.80 6.49 1.21
N GLU A 35 33.22 5.89 0.11
CA GLU A 35 34.05 6.54 -0.92
C GLU A 35 33.20 7.32 -1.94
N ASP A 36 31.97 6.83 -2.22
CA ASP A 36 31.07 7.37 -3.24
C ASP A 36 29.97 8.26 -2.65
N GLU A 37 29.89 8.39 -1.32
CA GLU A 37 28.77 9.08 -0.69
C GLU A 37 28.80 10.60 -0.87
N VAL A 38 27.62 11.17 -1.08
CA VAL A 38 27.42 12.63 -1.25
C VAL A 38 27.66 13.40 0.05
N THR A 39 27.43 12.76 1.19
CA THR A 39 27.60 13.31 2.53
C THR A 39 28.02 12.19 3.47
N GLU A 40 28.94 12.45 4.37
CA GLU A 40 29.49 11.47 5.33
C GLU A 40 28.37 10.70 6.07
N GLY A 41 28.39 9.40 5.99
CA GLY A 41 27.44 8.49 6.62
C GLY A 41 26.12 8.24 5.87
N VAL A 42 25.88 8.89 4.71
CA VAL A 42 24.62 8.71 3.96
C VAL A 42 24.55 7.34 3.27
N HIS A 43 25.67 6.65 3.04
CA HIS A 43 25.70 5.29 2.52
C HIS A 43 24.90 4.29 3.39
N LYS A 44 24.83 4.54 4.72
CA LYS A 44 24.01 3.73 5.64
C LYS A 44 22.52 3.84 5.35
N LEU A 45 22.04 5.05 4.96
CA LEU A 45 20.67 5.25 4.49
C LEU A 45 20.44 4.51 3.17
N SER A 46 21.41 4.56 2.25
CA SER A 46 21.34 3.84 0.98
C SER A 46 21.21 2.32 1.17
N ALA A 47 21.92 1.77 2.14
CA ALA A 47 21.84 0.35 2.48
C ALA A 47 20.51 -0.08 3.10
N ALA A 48 19.77 0.86 3.70
CA ALA A 48 18.45 0.62 4.29
C ALA A 48 17.31 0.66 3.26
N LEU A 49 17.56 1.07 2.01
CA LEU A 49 16.55 1.14 0.95
C LEU A 49 16.20 -0.25 0.43
N ARG A 50 15.11 -0.84 0.93
CA ARG A 50 14.62 -2.16 0.52
C ARG A 50 13.12 -2.14 0.26
N GLY A 51 12.65 -3.03 -0.61
CA GLY A 51 11.23 -3.16 -0.94
C GLY A 51 10.64 -1.88 -1.55
N GLN A 52 9.38 -1.57 -1.22
CA GLN A 52 8.69 -0.38 -1.70
C GLN A 52 8.90 0.78 -0.73
N CYS A 53 10.00 1.45 -0.84
CA CYS A 53 10.32 2.62 0.00
C CYS A 53 10.53 3.89 -0.84
N GLY A 54 10.66 5.02 -0.17
CA GLY A 54 10.97 6.32 -0.74
C GLY A 54 11.75 7.16 0.24
N LEU A 55 12.18 8.33 -0.19
CA LEU A 55 12.87 9.31 0.64
C LEU A 55 12.03 10.56 0.82
N LEU A 56 12.04 11.09 2.03
CA LEU A 56 11.52 12.41 2.36
C LEU A 56 12.69 13.32 2.70
N PHE A 57 12.85 14.42 1.95
CA PHE A 57 13.76 15.51 2.28
C PHE A 57 12.96 16.66 2.88
N THR A 58 13.26 17.02 4.10
CA THR A 58 12.53 18.06 4.82
C THR A 58 13.45 18.87 5.74
N ASN A 59 13.05 20.11 6.04
CA ASN A 59 13.67 20.94 7.05
C ASN A 59 12.95 20.90 8.41
N ARG A 60 11.82 20.14 8.49
CA ARG A 60 11.07 19.96 9.73
C ARG A 60 11.87 19.09 10.71
N SER A 61 11.53 19.20 11.99
CA SER A 61 12.19 18.43 13.03
C SER A 61 11.85 16.92 12.90
N LYS A 62 12.75 16.05 13.37
CA LYS A 62 12.52 14.60 13.41
C LYS A 62 11.21 14.25 14.12
N ASN A 63 10.96 14.85 15.29
CA ASN A 63 9.79 14.52 16.10
C ASN A 63 8.50 14.90 15.40
N GLU A 64 8.42 16.09 14.81
CA GLU A 64 7.27 16.55 14.03
C GLU A 64 6.93 15.60 12.85
N VAL A 65 7.97 15.13 12.15
CA VAL A 65 7.79 14.17 11.05
C VAL A 65 7.28 12.83 11.55
N LEU A 66 7.81 12.34 12.67
CA LEU A 66 7.41 11.05 13.23
C LEU A 66 5.98 11.09 13.77
N GLU A 67 5.63 12.10 14.55
CA GLU A 67 4.27 12.32 15.07
C GLU A 67 3.27 12.38 13.92
N TRP A 68 3.55 13.16 12.88
CA TRP A 68 2.68 13.25 11.72
C TRP A 68 2.55 11.92 10.97
N MET A 69 3.63 11.16 10.79
CA MET A 69 3.58 9.85 10.12
C MET A 69 2.81 8.80 10.95
N GLU A 70 2.82 8.92 12.25
CA GLU A 70 2.11 8.05 13.17
C GLU A 70 0.60 8.32 13.14
N GLU A 71 0.21 9.59 13.05
CA GLU A 71 -1.19 10.02 12.96
C GLU A 71 -1.79 9.82 11.56
N TYR A 72 -0.93 9.79 10.51
CA TYR A 72 -1.39 9.71 9.15
C TYR A 72 -1.85 8.30 8.78
N GLU A 73 -3.15 8.13 8.80
CA GLU A 73 -3.83 6.91 8.35
C GLU A 73 -4.97 7.26 7.39
N GLU A 74 -5.03 6.59 6.27
CA GLU A 74 -6.12 6.76 5.32
C GLU A 74 -6.70 5.41 4.91
N GLU A 75 -8.03 5.32 4.92
CA GLU A 75 -8.73 4.14 4.40
C GLU A 75 -8.46 3.95 2.91
N ASP A 76 -8.32 2.71 2.49
CA ASP A 76 -8.08 2.34 1.11
C ASP A 76 -8.67 0.96 0.80
N TYR A 77 -8.81 0.68 -0.50
CA TYR A 77 -9.31 -0.60 -0.96
C TYR A 77 -8.24 -1.69 -0.82
N ALA A 78 -8.63 -2.83 -0.25
CA ALA A 78 -7.79 -4.01 -0.20
C ALA A 78 -7.47 -4.51 -1.61
N ARG A 79 -6.26 -5.05 -1.80
CA ARG A 79 -5.82 -5.69 -3.05
C ARG A 79 -5.75 -7.20 -2.88
N SER A 80 -5.55 -7.90 -3.98
CA SER A 80 -5.24 -9.34 -3.92
C SER A 80 -4.01 -9.58 -3.03
N GLY A 81 -4.03 -10.65 -2.26
CA GLY A 81 -3.01 -10.95 -1.26
C GLY A 81 -3.28 -10.36 0.13
N PHE A 82 -4.25 -9.46 0.29
CA PHE A 82 -4.65 -8.92 1.59
C PHE A 82 -5.40 -9.97 2.42
N VAL A 83 -5.03 -10.12 3.68
CA VAL A 83 -5.75 -10.99 4.63
C VAL A 83 -6.87 -10.19 5.30
N THR A 84 -8.12 -10.61 5.07
CA THR A 84 -9.29 -9.89 5.60
C THR A 84 -9.44 -10.09 7.11
N GLN A 85 -9.80 -9.02 7.80
CA GLN A 85 -10.08 -9.08 9.23
C GLN A 85 -11.56 -9.30 9.56
N GLU A 86 -12.43 -9.22 8.55
CA GLU A 86 -13.87 -9.39 8.70
C GLU A 86 -14.46 -10.28 7.59
N THR A 87 -15.65 -10.79 7.85
CA THR A 87 -16.43 -11.54 6.86
C THR A 87 -17.44 -10.59 6.21
N ILE A 88 -17.45 -10.54 4.88
CA ILE A 88 -18.41 -9.73 4.11
C ILE A 88 -19.33 -10.65 3.35
N THR A 89 -20.60 -10.62 3.72
CA THR A 89 -21.67 -11.37 3.07
C THR A 89 -22.75 -10.42 2.59
N LEU A 90 -23.19 -10.60 1.36
CA LEU A 90 -24.25 -9.84 0.72
C LEU A 90 -25.52 -10.67 0.76
N PRO A 91 -26.64 -10.10 1.25
CA PRO A 91 -27.92 -10.78 1.23
C PRO A 91 -28.46 -10.91 -0.20
N GLU A 92 -29.31 -11.90 -0.43
CA GLU A 92 -30.11 -12.00 -1.65
C GLU A 92 -31.01 -10.77 -1.82
N GLY A 93 -31.11 -10.26 -3.05
CA GLY A 93 -32.00 -9.16 -3.34
C GLY A 93 -31.47 -8.16 -4.37
N PRO A 94 -32.23 -7.09 -4.62
CA PRO A 94 -31.90 -6.07 -5.58
C PRO A 94 -30.71 -5.20 -5.10
N MET A 95 -29.79 -4.95 -6.01
CA MET A 95 -28.61 -4.11 -5.83
C MET A 95 -28.82 -2.80 -6.60
N ALA A 96 -29.68 -1.91 -6.07
CA ALA A 96 -30.13 -0.70 -6.76
C ALA A 96 -28.98 0.30 -7.02
N ASP A 97 -27.93 0.27 -6.24
CA ASP A 97 -26.75 1.15 -6.37
C ASP A 97 -25.92 0.85 -7.62
N PHE A 98 -26.13 -0.31 -8.24
CA PHE A 98 -25.39 -0.71 -9.42
C PHE A 98 -26.18 -0.42 -10.71
N PRO A 99 -25.54 0.27 -11.69
CA PRO A 99 -26.13 0.41 -13.00
C PRO A 99 -26.24 -0.96 -13.69
N HIS A 100 -27.30 -1.14 -14.47
CA HIS A 100 -27.57 -2.41 -15.18
C HIS A 100 -26.38 -2.87 -16.06
N SER A 101 -25.59 -1.94 -16.58
CA SER A 101 -24.45 -2.22 -17.43
C SER A 101 -23.29 -2.96 -16.73
N ILE A 102 -23.25 -2.95 -15.39
CA ILE A 102 -22.18 -3.61 -14.62
C ILE A 102 -22.47 -5.09 -14.35
N GLU A 103 -23.73 -5.55 -14.53
CA GLU A 103 -24.13 -6.92 -14.21
C GLU A 103 -23.24 -7.99 -14.87
N PRO A 104 -22.93 -7.92 -16.19
CA PRO A 104 -22.07 -8.91 -16.82
C PRO A 104 -20.68 -8.98 -16.18
N HIS A 105 -20.18 -7.84 -15.71
CA HIS A 105 -18.88 -7.78 -15.02
C HIS A 105 -18.94 -8.43 -13.63
N LEU A 106 -19.99 -8.17 -12.84
CA LEU A 106 -20.18 -8.81 -11.54
C LEU A 106 -20.27 -10.33 -11.66
N ARG A 107 -20.98 -10.82 -12.70
CA ARG A 107 -21.07 -12.24 -13.00
C ARG A 107 -19.72 -12.84 -13.40
N GLN A 108 -18.91 -12.16 -14.19
CA GLN A 108 -17.53 -12.57 -14.50
C GLN A 108 -16.65 -12.66 -13.27
N LEU A 109 -16.87 -11.82 -12.27
CA LEU A 109 -16.17 -11.87 -10.99
C LEU A 109 -16.67 -12.99 -10.05
N GLY A 110 -17.67 -13.77 -10.50
CA GLY A 110 -18.19 -14.93 -9.77
C GLY A 110 -19.40 -14.64 -8.89
N MET A 111 -19.98 -13.45 -8.95
CA MET A 111 -21.21 -13.14 -8.23
C MET A 111 -22.43 -13.73 -8.93
N PRO A 112 -23.35 -14.40 -8.21
CA PRO A 112 -24.57 -14.95 -8.79
C PRO A 112 -25.61 -13.84 -8.99
N THR A 113 -25.41 -13.00 -10.01
CA THR A 113 -26.27 -11.86 -10.35
C THR A 113 -27.09 -12.09 -11.62
N ALA A 114 -28.23 -11.43 -11.72
CA ALA A 114 -29.03 -11.32 -12.94
C ALA A 114 -29.75 -9.99 -13.01
N LEU A 115 -30.14 -9.59 -14.22
CA LEU A 115 -31.01 -8.42 -14.39
C LEU A 115 -32.49 -8.84 -14.23
N GLN A 116 -33.13 -8.30 -13.19
CA GLN A 116 -34.57 -8.46 -12.99
C GLN A 116 -35.24 -7.08 -13.13
N LYS A 117 -36.11 -6.97 -14.12
CA LYS A 117 -36.81 -5.69 -14.45
C LYS A 117 -35.85 -4.50 -14.62
N GLY A 118 -34.65 -4.75 -15.16
CA GLY A 118 -33.63 -3.72 -15.37
C GLY A 118 -32.78 -3.39 -14.14
N VAL A 119 -33.01 -4.05 -13.00
CA VAL A 119 -32.21 -3.90 -11.78
C VAL A 119 -31.29 -5.09 -11.60
N VAL A 120 -30.02 -4.82 -11.25
CA VAL A 120 -29.06 -5.87 -10.87
C VAL A 120 -29.57 -6.52 -9.59
N THR A 121 -29.76 -7.84 -9.62
CA THR A 121 -30.29 -8.59 -8.47
C THR A 121 -29.36 -9.75 -8.15
N LEU A 122 -29.00 -9.89 -6.89
CA LEU A 122 -28.27 -11.02 -6.36
C LEU A 122 -29.27 -12.19 -6.16
N LEU A 123 -29.03 -13.32 -6.83
CA LEU A 123 -29.96 -14.44 -6.88
C LEU A 123 -29.98 -15.31 -5.62
N LYS A 124 -28.94 -15.22 -4.82
CA LYS A 124 -28.77 -15.91 -3.53
C LYS A 124 -27.76 -15.18 -2.70
N GLU A 125 -27.80 -15.39 -1.39
CA GLU A 125 -26.76 -14.90 -0.48
C GLU A 125 -25.35 -15.26 -1.00
N TYR A 126 -24.45 -14.28 -0.96
CA TYR A 126 -23.08 -14.45 -1.48
C TYR A 126 -22.06 -13.91 -0.49
N THR A 127 -21.17 -14.77 -0.03
CA THR A 127 -20.03 -14.37 0.81
C THR A 127 -18.85 -13.99 -0.08
N VAL A 128 -18.50 -12.71 -0.06
CA VAL A 128 -17.37 -12.16 -0.85
C VAL A 128 -16.04 -12.63 -0.26
N CYS A 129 -15.88 -12.53 1.07
CA CYS A 129 -14.68 -12.98 1.77
C CYS A 129 -15.01 -13.36 3.21
N LYS A 130 -14.17 -14.20 3.81
CA LYS A 130 -14.26 -14.61 5.22
C LYS A 130 -13.08 -14.06 6.01
N LYS A 131 -13.28 -13.76 7.28
CA LYS A 131 -12.22 -13.34 8.19
C LYS A 131 -11.04 -14.33 8.15
N GLY A 132 -9.82 -13.80 8.02
CA GLY A 132 -8.59 -14.59 7.93
C GLY A 132 -8.29 -15.16 6.53
N GLN A 133 -9.14 -14.88 5.54
CA GLN A 133 -8.93 -15.32 4.16
C GLN A 133 -8.05 -14.32 3.40
N THR A 134 -7.11 -14.84 2.60
CA THR A 134 -6.35 -14.04 1.64
C THR A 134 -7.23 -13.74 0.42
N LEU A 135 -7.38 -12.47 0.08
CA LEU A 135 -8.22 -12.00 -1.03
C LEU A 135 -7.66 -12.42 -2.40
N THR A 136 -8.54 -12.95 -3.23
CA THR A 136 -8.26 -13.11 -4.66
C THR A 136 -8.40 -11.77 -5.41
N PRO A 137 -7.88 -11.65 -6.65
CA PRO A 137 -8.07 -10.47 -7.48
C PRO A 137 -9.55 -10.12 -7.72
N GLU A 138 -10.40 -11.15 -7.91
CA GLU A 138 -11.84 -11.02 -8.13
C GLU A 138 -12.54 -10.47 -6.88
N GLN A 139 -12.24 -11.05 -5.71
CA GLN A 139 -12.79 -10.59 -4.43
C GLN A 139 -12.40 -9.14 -4.13
N ALA A 140 -11.13 -8.80 -4.32
CA ALA A 140 -10.65 -7.43 -4.14
C ALA A 140 -11.37 -6.43 -5.08
N ARG A 141 -11.70 -6.87 -6.31
CA ARG A 141 -12.42 -6.06 -7.28
C ARG A 141 -13.89 -5.91 -6.92
N ILE A 142 -14.53 -6.95 -6.43
CA ILE A 142 -15.91 -6.89 -5.90
C ILE A 142 -15.98 -5.92 -4.72
N LEU A 143 -15.08 -6.04 -3.75
CA LEU A 143 -15.02 -5.14 -2.59
C LEU A 143 -14.86 -3.67 -2.99
N LYS A 144 -14.01 -3.41 -3.99
CA LYS A 144 -13.85 -2.06 -4.54
C LYS A 144 -15.13 -1.54 -5.22
N LEU A 145 -15.86 -2.39 -5.93
CA LEU A 145 -17.14 -2.02 -6.56
C LEU A 145 -18.24 -1.75 -5.51
N LEU A 146 -18.17 -2.44 -4.37
CA LEU A 146 -19.05 -2.24 -3.21
C LEU A 146 -18.65 -1.05 -2.33
N ASP A 147 -17.61 -0.32 -2.72
CA ASP A 147 -17.04 0.78 -1.94
C ASP A 147 -16.60 0.37 -0.51
N LYS A 148 -16.16 -0.88 -0.34
CA LYS A 148 -15.66 -1.41 0.93
C LYS A 148 -14.15 -1.23 1.06
N GLN A 149 -13.75 -0.30 1.91
CA GLN A 149 -12.35 0.01 2.22
C GLN A 149 -11.93 -0.82 3.43
N LEU A 150 -11.19 -1.90 3.20
CA LEU A 150 -10.75 -2.83 4.26
C LEU A 150 -9.26 -2.67 4.61
N ALA A 151 -8.54 -1.88 3.84
CA ALA A 151 -7.12 -1.65 4.05
C ALA A 151 -6.88 -0.22 4.53
N THR A 152 -5.82 -0.03 5.30
CA THR A 152 -5.36 1.29 5.74
C THR A 152 -4.05 1.60 5.03
N PHE A 153 -3.94 2.79 4.46
CA PHE A 153 -2.68 3.32 3.96
C PHE A 153 -1.96 4.06 5.07
N LYS A 154 -0.76 3.60 5.40
CA LYS A 154 0.10 4.14 6.45
C LYS A 154 1.52 4.28 5.92
N MET A 155 2.26 5.25 6.41
CA MET A 155 3.69 5.39 6.13
C MET A 155 4.49 5.04 7.38
N ILE A 156 5.48 4.16 7.20
CA ILE A 156 6.33 3.69 8.30
C ILE A 156 7.73 4.25 8.08
N PRO A 157 8.24 5.09 8.98
CA PRO A 157 9.60 5.62 8.91
C PRO A 157 10.62 4.54 9.27
N LEU A 158 11.43 4.12 8.30
CA LEU A 158 12.46 3.07 8.48
C LEU A 158 13.75 3.61 9.11
N GLY A 159 14.07 4.85 8.82
CA GLY A 159 15.27 5.49 9.34
C GLY A 159 15.34 6.96 8.99
N VAL A 160 16.17 7.69 9.69
CA VAL A 160 16.42 9.12 9.49
C VAL A 160 17.92 9.37 9.34
N PHE A 161 18.27 10.30 8.47
CA PHE A 161 19.63 10.80 8.33
C PHE A 161 19.63 12.31 8.53
N SER A 162 20.55 12.79 9.34
CA SER A 162 20.84 14.20 9.45
C SER A 162 22.36 14.47 9.45
N LYS A 163 22.79 15.62 8.90
CA LYS A 163 24.21 15.98 8.87
C LYS A 163 24.85 16.09 10.27
N LYS A 164 24.03 16.38 11.30
CA LYS A 164 24.51 16.55 12.68
C LYS A 164 24.62 15.23 13.44
N HIS A 165 23.69 14.31 13.21
CA HIS A 165 23.55 13.08 14.00
C HIS A 165 23.83 11.80 13.20
N GLY A 166 24.07 11.92 11.87
CA GLY A 166 24.27 10.77 11.00
C GLY A 166 22.97 10.00 10.74
N TYR A 167 23.12 8.71 10.46
CA TYR A 167 22.02 7.78 10.21
C TYR A 167 21.55 7.10 11.50
N GLU A 168 20.25 7.12 11.72
CA GLU A 168 19.57 6.43 12.81
C GLU A 168 18.48 5.51 12.24
N LYS A 169 18.49 4.25 12.61
CA LYS A 169 17.45 3.28 12.25
C LYS A 169 16.26 3.46 13.20
N LEU A 170 15.04 3.56 12.68
CA LEU A 170 13.81 3.79 13.45
C LEU A 170 12.97 2.53 13.57
N ALA A 171 12.77 1.78 12.49
CA ALA A 171 11.99 0.56 12.48
C ALA A 171 12.77 -0.61 11.89
N SER A 172 12.48 -1.83 12.34
CA SER A 172 12.98 -3.06 11.74
C SER A 172 12.08 -3.53 10.59
N GLU A 173 12.57 -4.47 9.76
CA GLU A 173 11.76 -5.09 8.72
C GLU A 173 10.58 -5.88 9.31
N ASP A 174 10.73 -6.38 10.53
CA ASP A 174 9.69 -7.13 11.24
C ASP A 174 8.59 -6.20 11.74
N ASP A 175 8.95 -5.01 12.26
CA ASP A 175 7.99 -3.96 12.62
C ASP A 175 7.15 -3.52 11.39
N VAL A 176 7.78 -3.49 10.21
CA VAL A 176 7.08 -3.19 8.95
C VAL A 176 6.11 -4.30 8.57
N LYS A 177 6.49 -5.58 8.73
CA LYS A 177 5.62 -6.72 8.43
C LYS A 177 4.42 -6.80 9.36
N GLU A 178 4.60 -6.58 10.65
CA GLU A 178 3.52 -6.56 11.65
C GLU A 178 2.51 -5.44 11.36
N ASN A 179 2.99 -4.23 11.05
CA ASN A 179 2.12 -3.08 10.76
C ASN A 179 1.42 -3.16 9.40
N ILE A 180 2.00 -3.82 8.40
CA ILE A 180 1.37 -4.03 7.08
C ILE A 180 0.33 -5.15 7.16
N GLY A 181 0.23 -5.87 8.28
CA GLY A 181 -0.71 -6.99 8.48
C GLY A 181 -0.65 -7.95 7.31
N ALA A 182 0.26 -8.93 7.35
CA ALA A 182 0.37 -10.07 6.40
C ALA A 182 0.07 -9.73 4.92
N GLN A 183 0.47 -8.57 4.45
CA GLN A 183 0.20 -8.12 3.09
C GLN A 183 1.48 -8.14 2.28
N MET A 184 1.52 -9.07 1.38
CA MET A 184 2.55 -9.36 0.39
C MET A 184 3.62 -10.32 0.90
N GLU A 185 3.46 -11.58 0.51
CA GLU A 185 4.64 -12.38 0.19
C GLU A 185 5.48 -11.54 -0.76
N VAL A 186 6.66 -11.17 -0.31
CA VAL A 186 7.67 -10.53 -1.13
C VAL A 186 7.94 -11.53 -2.23
N GLU A 187 7.57 -11.22 -3.48
CA GLU A 187 8.18 -11.88 -4.61
C GLU A 187 9.69 -11.66 -4.43
N GLU A 188 10.37 -12.71 -4.01
CA GLU A 188 11.82 -12.76 -4.06
C GLU A 188 12.18 -12.50 -5.51
N ASP A 189 12.82 -11.35 -5.76
CA ASP A 189 13.53 -11.10 -7.00
C ASP A 189 14.51 -12.26 -7.18
N LYS A 190 14.09 -13.26 -7.94
CA LYS A 190 14.99 -14.27 -8.46
C LYS A 190 15.99 -13.52 -9.31
N GLU A 191 17.17 -13.36 -8.78
CA GLU A 191 18.35 -12.98 -9.54
C GLU A 191 18.42 -13.94 -10.73
N ILE A 192 18.08 -13.44 -11.90
CA ILE A 192 18.49 -14.08 -13.14
C ILE A 192 19.97 -13.74 -13.27
N ASP A 193 20.77 -14.63 -12.71
CA ASP A 193 22.19 -14.76 -13.00
C ASP A 193 22.26 -15.24 -14.43
N ASN A 194 22.56 -14.33 -15.35
CA ASN A 194 22.93 -14.66 -16.71
C ASN A 194 24.30 -14.02 -16.99
N THR A 195 25.27 -14.89 -16.97
CA THR A 195 26.60 -14.93 -17.56
C THR A 195 26.88 -13.84 -18.59
#